data_c86bb798de142c1b36e153315eb93088
#
_entry.id   c86bb798de142c1b36e153315eb93088
#
_cell.length_a   1.000
_cell.length_b   1.000
_cell.length_c   1.000
_cell.angle_alpha   90.00
_cell.angle_beta   90.00
_cell.angle_gamma   90.00
#
_symmetry.space_group_name_H-M   'P 1'
#
loop_
_entity.id
_entity.type
_entity.pdbx_description
1 polymer ?
#
loop_
_entity_poly.entity_id
_entity_poly.type
_entity_poly.pdbx_seq_one_letter_code
_entity_poly.pdbx_strand_id
1 'polypeptide(L)'
;MEATTRFETANGGKYLQQLCKHFAHKVDVTLSDTRGECRFSCGTSTLTLEDDAIDIHVVSHDEAGLADTKAVIEDHLLGFAFRESPPPFIWRPVT
;
A
#
# COMPACT_ATOMS: atom_id res chain seq x y z
N MET A 1 -5.91 14.66 -3.81
CA MET A 1 -4.76 14.62 -2.91
C MET A 1 -4.03 13.31 -3.05
N GLU A 2 -2.72 13.35 -3.05
CA GLU A 2 -1.88 12.19 -3.31
C GLU A 2 -0.68 12.16 -2.38
N ALA A 3 -0.21 10.97 -2.08
CA ALA A 3 1.03 10.76 -1.33
C ALA A 3 1.70 9.48 -1.79
N THR A 4 3.01 9.41 -1.60
CA THR A 4 3.80 8.23 -1.92
C THR A 4 4.68 7.84 -0.76
N THR A 5 5.01 6.56 -0.70
CA THR A 5 6.02 6.04 0.20
C THR A 5 6.69 4.83 -0.45
N ARG A 6 7.79 4.40 0.12
CA ARG A 6 8.53 3.24 -0.33
C ARG A 6 8.75 2.31 0.86
N PHE A 7 8.31 1.07 0.74
CA PHE A 7 8.54 0.05 1.77
C PHE A 7 9.68 -0.87 1.30
N GLU A 8 10.85 -0.71 1.90
CA GLU A 8 12.01 -1.52 1.57
C GLU A 8 11.89 -2.90 2.21
N THR A 9 11.95 -3.95 1.38
CA THR A 9 11.86 -5.33 1.82
C THR A 9 12.32 -6.27 0.71
N ALA A 10 12.99 -7.33 1.08
CA ALA A 10 13.34 -8.41 0.15
C ALA A 10 12.15 -9.32 -0.17
N ASN A 11 11.04 -9.18 0.57
CA ASN A 11 9.85 -10.02 0.44
C ASN A 11 8.66 -9.29 -0.20
N GLY A 12 8.95 -8.26 -1.02
CA GLY A 12 7.91 -7.40 -1.59
C GLY A 12 6.86 -8.17 -2.39
N GLY A 13 7.26 -9.12 -3.21
CA GLY A 13 6.33 -9.93 -3.99
C GLY A 13 5.34 -10.69 -3.11
N LYS A 14 5.82 -11.29 -2.03
CA LYS A 14 4.98 -12.01 -1.07
C LYS A 14 3.96 -11.07 -0.41
N TYR A 15 4.42 -9.91 0.07
CA TYR A 15 3.55 -8.97 0.76
C TYR A 15 2.55 -8.32 -0.19
N LEU A 16 2.96 -8.02 -1.43
CA LEU A 16 2.05 -7.49 -2.44
C LEU A 16 0.89 -8.45 -2.69
N GLN A 17 1.19 -9.74 -2.90
CA GLN A 17 0.18 -10.76 -3.13
C GLN A 17 -0.72 -10.93 -1.90
N GLN A 18 -0.13 -11.00 -0.72
CA GLN A 18 -0.85 -11.20 0.53
C GLN A 18 -1.81 -10.05 0.82
N LEU A 19 -1.35 -8.81 0.64
CA LEU A 19 -2.15 -7.61 0.89
C LEU A 19 -3.33 -7.54 -0.08
N CYS A 20 -3.06 -7.67 -1.37
CA CYS A 20 -4.09 -7.51 -2.39
C CYS A 20 -5.13 -8.63 -2.33
N LYS A 21 -4.71 -9.86 -2.05
CA LYS A 21 -5.65 -10.98 -1.87
C LYS A 21 -6.52 -10.79 -0.63
N HIS A 22 -5.95 -10.23 0.43
CA HIS A 22 -6.72 -9.90 1.64
C HIS A 22 -7.83 -8.90 1.33
N PHE A 23 -7.50 -7.82 0.63
CA PHE A 23 -8.47 -6.77 0.31
C PHE A 23 -9.46 -7.17 -0.78
N ALA A 24 -9.12 -8.12 -1.65
CA ALA A 24 -10.01 -8.56 -2.73
C ALA A 24 -11.34 -9.12 -2.22
N HIS A 25 -11.40 -9.54 -0.96
CA HIS A 25 -12.64 -10.02 -0.34
C HIS A 25 -13.58 -8.88 0.06
N LYS A 26 -13.10 -7.64 0.10
CA LYS A 26 -13.84 -6.50 0.63
C LYS A 26 -13.97 -5.34 -0.35
N VAL A 27 -13.00 -5.16 -1.23
CA VAL A 27 -12.96 -4.03 -2.15
C VAL A 27 -12.54 -4.52 -3.53
N ASP A 28 -12.68 -3.64 -4.51
CA ASP A 28 -12.29 -3.92 -5.88
C ASP A 28 -10.76 -3.85 -5.99
N VAL A 29 -10.14 -4.94 -6.42
CA VAL A 29 -8.69 -5.07 -6.53
C VAL A 29 -8.29 -5.56 -7.91
N THR A 30 -7.28 -4.91 -8.50
CA THR A 30 -6.61 -5.40 -9.70
C THR A 30 -5.20 -5.81 -9.32
N LEU A 31 -4.81 -7.03 -9.63
CA LEU A 31 -3.55 -7.60 -9.18
C LEU A 31 -2.84 -8.34 -10.31
N SER A 32 -1.54 -8.06 -10.46
CA SER A 32 -0.63 -8.82 -11.29
C SER A 32 0.57 -9.27 -10.43
N ASP A 33 1.56 -9.91 -11.05
CA ASP A 33 2.75 -10.34 -10.31
C ASP A 33 3.57 -9.18 -9.74
N THR A 34 3.48 -8.00 -10.38
CA THR A 34 4.33 -6.86 -10.04
C THR A 34 3.58 -5.60 -9.62
N ARG A 35 2.24 -5.62 -9.68
CA ARG A 35 1.46 -4.42 -9.38
C ARG A 35 0.09 -4.77 -8.82
N GLY A 36 -0.33 -4.02 -7.82
CA GLY A 36 -1.67 -4.13 -7.25
C GLY A 36 -2.32 -2.77 -7.12
N GLU A 37 -3.63 -2.73 -7.35
CA GLU A 37 -4.43 -1.53 -7.14
C GLU A 37 -5.64 -1.89 -6.31
N CYS A 38 -5.79 -1.22 -5.17
CA CYS A 38 -6.89 -1.44 -4.24
C CYS A 38 -7.77 -0.18 -4.20
N ARG A 39 -9.03 -0.32 -4.53
CA ARG A 39 -9.97 0.79 -4.61
C ARG A 39 -10.90 0.78 -3.41
N PHE A 40 -10.51 1.54 -2.38
CA PHE A 40 -11.30 1.72 -1.16
C PHE A 40 -12.31 2.85 -1.34
N SER A 41 -13.32 2.91 -0.48
CA SER A 41 -14.26 4.03 -0.47
C SER A 41 -13.58 5.36 -0.11
N CYS A 42 -12.52 5.31 0.70
CA CYS A 42 -11.79 6.50 1.12
C CYS A 42 -10.70 6.94 0.13
N GLY A 43 -10.28 6.08 -0.79
CA GLY A 43 -9.25 6.40 -1.76
C GLY A 43 -8.71 5.16 -2.45
N THR A 44 -7.75 5.35 -3.35
CA THR A 44 -7.15 4.27 -4.13
C THR A 44 -5.67 4.17 -3.81
N SER A 45 -5.18 2.94 -3.64
CA SER A 45 -3.78 2.65 -3.42
C SER A 45 -3.23 1.83 -4.57
N THR A 46 -2.11 2.24 -5.13
CA THR A 46 -1.37 1.50 -6.16
C THR A 46 -0.03 1.08 -5.57
N LEU A 47 0.26 -0.21 -5.63
CA LEU A 47 1.50 -0.79 -5.13
C LEU A 47 2.26 -1.37 -6.31
N THR A 48 3.52 -0.99 -6.46
CA THR A 48 4.37 -1.46 -7.55
C THR A 48 5.59 -2.13 -6.96
N LEU A 49 5.82 -3.38 -7.38
CA LEU A 49 6.97 -4.15 -6.92
C LEU A 49 8.24 -3.66 -7.61
N GLU A 50 9.24 -3.34 -6.80
CA GLU A 50 10.59 -3.03 -7.23
C GLU A 50 11.53 -4.14 -6.77
N ASP A 51 12.82 -4.08 -7.13
CA ASP A 51 13.78 -5.14 -6.83
C ASP A 51 13.90 -5.44 -5.33
N ASP A 52 13.89 -4.39 -4.51
CA ASP A 52 14.10 -4.49 -3.06
C ASP A 52 13.07 -3.70 -2.26
N ALA A 53 11.92 -3.38 -2.88
CA ALA A 53 10.92 -2.55 -2.23
C ALA A 53 9.55 -2.69 -2.90
N ILE A 54 8.53 -2.14 -2.24
CA ILE A 54 7.22 -1.86 -2.83
C ILE A 54 7.06 -0.34 -2.84
N ASP A 55 6.88 0.24 -4.01
CA ASP A 55 6.50 1.65 -4.12
C ASP A 55 4.98 1.76 -3.97
N ILE A 56 4.52 2.68 -3.13
CA ILE A 56 3.11 2.82 -2.79
C ILE A 56 2.66 4.24 -3.09
N HIS A 57 1.57 4.35 -3.85
CA HIS A 57 0.96 5.62 -4.22
C HIS A 57 -0.50 5.60 -3.81
N VAL A 58 -0.93 6.60 -3.05
CA VAL A 58 -2.33 6.71 -2.61
C VAL A 58 -2.93 8.02 -3.11
N VAL A 59 -4.20 7.95 -3.49
CA VAL A 59 -4.97 9.09 -4.02
C VAL A 59 -6.31 9.13 -3.31
N SER A 60 -6.76 10.32 -2.92
CA SER A 60 -8.08 10.52 -2.33
C SER A 60 -8.62 11.89 -2.72
N HIS A 61 -9.92 12.11 -2.51
CA HIS A 61 -10.58 13.38 -2.79
C HIS A 61 -10.25 14.46 -1.76
N ASP A 62 -9.92 14.06 -0.52
CA ASP A 62 -9.67 14.99 0.57
C ASP A 62 -8.61 14.46 1.54
N GLU A 63 -8.22 15.30 2.50
CA GLU A 63 -7.18 14.96 3.47
C GLU A 63 -7.60 13.82 4.40
N ALA A 64 -8.85 13.79 4.81
CA ALA A 64 -9.34 12.73 5.69
C ALA A 64 -9.29 11.37 5.00
N GLY A 65 -9.76 11.30 3.75
CA GLY A 65 -9.69 10.08 2.95
C GLY A 65 -8.27 9.66 2.66
N LEU A 66 -7.37 10.62 2.42
CA LEU A 66 -5.96 10.32 2.20
C LEU A 66 -5.33 9.71 3.46
N ALA A 67 -5.61 10.29 4.64
CA ALA A 67 -5.10 9.76 5.90
C ALA A 67 -5.61 8.34 6.15
N ASP A 68 -6.89 8.08 5.89
CA ASP A 68 -7.48 6.75 6.07
C ASP A 68 -6.87 5.73 5.10
N THR A 69 -6.65 6.13 3.84
CA THR A 69 -6.04 5.23 2.84
C THR A 69 -4.60 4.89 3.21
N LYS A 70 -3.82 5.89 3.64
CA LYS A 70 -2.45 5.64 4.14
C LYS A 70 -2.47 4.66 5.31
N ALA A 71 -3.33 4.89 6.28
CA ALA A 71 -3.39 4.10 7.50
C ALA A 71 -3.75 2.64 7.21
N VAL A 72 -4.73 2.39 6.35
CA VAL A 72 -5.17 1.03 6.07
C VAL A 72 -4.07 0.22 5.36
N ILE A 73 -3.32 0.83 4.45
CA ILE A 73 -2.20 0.17 3.77
C ILE A 73 -1.04 -0.04 4.73
N GLU A 74 -0.64 1.00 5.45
CA GLU A 74 0.50 0.94 6.37
C GLU A 74 0.27 -0.09 7.47
N ASP A 75 -0.88 -0.05 8.13
CA ASP A 75 -1.17 -0.94 9.25
C ASP A 75 -1.16 -2.41 8.82
N HIS A 76 -1.70 -2.72 7.65
CA HIS A 76 -1.71 -4.09 7.15
C HIS A 76 -0.32 -4.56 6.74
N LEU A 77 0.46 -3.73 6.03
CA LEU A 77 1.81 -4.11 5.62
C LEU A 77 2.73 -4.26 6.82
N LEU A 78 2.66 -3.37 7.79
CA LEU A 78 3.45 -3.49 9.03
C LEU A 78 3.07 -4.75 9.80
N GLY A 79 1.77 -5.09 9.80
CA GLY A 79 1.29 -6.33 10.43
C GLY A 79 1.82 -7.58 9.74
N PHE A 80 1.79 -7.63 8.41
CA PHE A 80 2.31 -8.78 7.66
C PHE A 80 3.81 -8.90 7.80
N ALA A 81 4.52 -7.78 7.85
CA ALA A 81 5.98 -7.73 7.87
C ALA A 81 6.56 -7.61 9.30
N PHE A 82 5.78 -7.91 10.33
CA PHE A 82 6.19 -7.65 11.73
C PHE A 82 7.52 -8.29 12.10
N ARG A 83 7.87 -9.42 11.48
CA ARG A 83 9.13 -10.13 11.76
C ARG A 83 10.36 -9.38 11.24
N GLU A 84 10.16 -8.48 10.27
CA GLU A 84 11.24 -7.64 9.75
C GLU A 84 11.44 -6.40 10.62
N SER A 85 10.54 -6.16 11.58
CA SER A 85 10.55 -4.96 12.46
C SER A 85 10.71 -3.67 11.65
N PRO A 86 9.87 -3.44 10.62
CA PRO A 86 10.04 -2.27 9.77
C PRO A 86 9.74 -0.98 10.53
N PRO A 87 10.43 0.12 10.20
CA PRO A 87 10.08 1.42 10.75
C PRO A 87 8.74 1.91 10.17
N PRO A 88 8.08 2.87 10.82
CA PRO A 88 6.88 3.50 10.24
C PRO A 88 7.18 4.07 8.87
N PHE A 89 6.20 4.08 7.97
CA PHE A 89 6.35 4.61 6.63
C PHE A 89 6.53 6.13 6.66
N ILE A 90 7.38 6.64 5.79
CA ILE A 90 7.56 8.06 5.60
C ILE A 90 6.79 8.46 4.34
N TRP A 91 5.62 9.04 4.53
CA TRP A 91 4.77 9.47 3.43
C TRP A 91 5.18 10.85 2.92
N ARG A 92 5.25 10.98 1.61
CA ARG A 92 5.59 12.24 0.95
C ARG A 92 4.40 12.72 0.12
N PRO A 93 4.00 13.98 0.25
CA PRO A 93 2.93 14.49 -0.59
C PRO A 93 3.40 14.58 -2.05
N VAL A 94 2.47 14.37 -2.97
CA VAL A 94 2.68 14.59 -4.41
C VAL A 94 2.01 15.91 -4.76
N THR A 95 2.80 16.86 -5.24
CA THR A 95 2.30 18.19 -5.60
C THR A 95 2.38 18.43 -7.10
#